data_0edddac87527a798ec4b974c2ca6b2ea
#
_entry.id   0edddac87527a798ec4b974c2ca6b2ea
#
_cell.length_a   1.000
_cell.length_b   1.000
_cell.length_c   1.000
_cell.angle_alpha   90.00
_cell.angle_beta   90.00
_cell.angle_gamma   90.00
#
_symmetry.space_group_name_H-M   'P 1'
#
loop_
_entity.id
_entity.type
_entity.pdbx_description
1 polymer ?
#
loop_
_entity_poly.entity_id
_entity_poly.type
_entity_poly.pdbx_seq_one_letter_code
_entity_poly.pdbx_strand_id
1 'polypeptide(L)'
;MSMDLGGFSKGDEVARETFTLTRDHLVRYAGASGDFNPIHYRDDVAKTVGLEGVLAHGMLTMGVAVSPILSWLGESGSVRSYQVRFTKPVYVPAEEGATLTSVATVLKPLEAESGELTLSLSVTTAAGDTVLGKAQVVVAPR
;
A
#
# COMPACT_ATOMS: atom_id res chain seq x y z
N MET A 1 -3.55 -20.69 16.60
CA MET A 1 -4.99 -20.38 16.64
C MET A 1 -5.32 -19.66 15.33
N SER A 2 -6.25 -20.20 14.56
CA SER A 2 -6.65 -19.53 13.31
C SER A 2 -7.54 -18.32 13.65
N MET A 3 -7.32 -17.20 12.97
CA MET A 3 -8.18 -16.04 13.07
C MET A 3 -9.54 -16.38 12.46
N ASP A 4 -10.61 -16.05 13.17
CA ASP A 4 -11.96 -16.17 12.63
C ASP A 4 -12.26 -14.93 11.77
N LEU A 5 -12.17 -15.09 10.45
CA LEU A 5 -12.52 -14.03 9.49
C LEU A 5 -14.04 -13.81 9.38
N GLY A 6 -14.85 -14.71 9.92
CA GLY A 6 -16.33 -14.62 9.87
C GLY A 6 -16.92 -13.60 10.84
N GLY A 7 -16.14 -13.12 11.82
CA GLY A 7 -16.58 -12.13 12.79
C GLY A 7 -16.63 -10.69 12.30
N PHE A 8 -16.20 -10.41 11.06
CA PHE A 8 -16.12 -9.04 10.54
C PHE A 8 -17.29 -8.69 9.64
N SER A 9 -17.80 -7.47 9.79
CA SER A 9 -18.89 -6.90 9.00
C SER A 9 -18.38 -5.82 8.04
N LYS A 10 -19.16 -5.57 6.97
CA LYS A 10 -18.84 -4.50 6.03
C LYS A 10 -18.68 -3.17 6.76
N GLY A 11 -17.57 -2.48 6.47
CA GLY A 11 -17.22 -1.20 7.08
C GLY A 11 -16.29 -1.30 8.30
N ASP A 12 -16.08 -2.50 8.84
CA ASP A 12 -15.15 -2.68 9.96
C ASP A 12 -13.72 -2.38 9.53
N GLU A 13 -13.02 -1.56 10.31
CA GLU A 13 -11.59 -1.33 10.13
C GLU A 13 -10.82 -2.49 10.78
N VAL A 14 -9.99 -3.16 10.01
CA VAL A 14 -9.23 -4.34 10.48
C VAL A 14 -7.74 -4.06 10.67
N ALA A 15 -7.20 -3.08 9.96
CA ALA A 15 -5.79 -2.73 10.05
C ALA A 15 -5.56 -1.27 9.69
N ARG A 16 -4.57 -0.65 10.36
CA ARG A 16 -4.16 0.73 10.12
C ARG A 16 -2.68 0.87 10.44
N GLU A 17 -1.95 1.54 9.57
CA GLU A 17 -0.55 1.87 9.81
C GLU A 17 -0.18 3.18 9.12
N THR A 18 0.61 3.99 9.82
CA THR A 18 1.26 5.17 9.25
C THR A 18 2.75 4.87 9.13
N PHE A 19 3.31 5.12 7.96
CA PHE A 19 4.71 4.86 7.66
C PHE A 19 5.32 6.02 6.87
N THR A 20 6.64 6.17 6.94
CA THR A 20 7.38 7.19 6.19
C THR A 20 8.32 6.54 5.21
N LEU A 21 8.16 6.86 3.92
CA LEU A 21 9.11 6.50 2.88
C LEU A 21 10.20 7.56 2.80
N THR A 22 11.44 7.12 2.86
CA THR A 22 12.62 7.99 2.72
C THR A 22 13.33 7.71 1.40
N ARG A 23 14.25 8.60 1.01
CA ARG A 23 15.10 8.38 -0.17
C ARG A 23 15.91 7.09 -0.07
N ASP A 24 16.30 6.70 1.14
CA ASP A 24 16.99 5.44 1.41
C ASP A 24 16.14 4.22 1.01
N HIS A 25 14.84 4.25 1.31
CA HIS A 25 13.92 3.20 0.88
C HIS A 25 13.85 3.10 -0.65
N LEU A 26 13.86 4.22 -1.36
CA LEU A 26 13.80 4.23 -2.83
C LEU A 26 15.07 3.64 -3.45
N VAL A 27 16.22 3.95 -2.89
CA VAL A 27 17.52 3.39 -3.33
C VAL A 27 17.54 1.87 -3.13
N ARG A 28 17.11 1.40 -1.96
CA ARG A 28 17.04 -0.03 -1.67
C ARG A 28 16.06 -0.76 -2.59
N TYR A 29 14.90 -0.16 -2.84
CA TYR A 29 13.91 -0.74 -3.73
C TYR A 29 14.41 -0.79 -5.18
N ALA A 30 15.08 0.25 -5.66
CA ALA A 30 15.71 0.24 -6.98
C ALA A 30 16.69 -0.94 -7.12
N GLY A 31 17.53 -1.16 -6.11
CA GLY A 31 18.46 -2.28 -6.07
C GLY A 31 17.79 -3.65 -6.02
N ALA A 32 16.71 -3.78 -5.26
CA ALA A 32 15.98 -5.04 -5.12
C ALA A 32 15.11 -5.38 -6.33
N SER A 33 14.47 -4.37 -6.94
CA SER A 33 13.53 -4.55 -8.06
C SER A 33 14.20 -4.49 -9.43
N GLY A 34 15.37 -3.85 -9.54
CA GLY A 34 16.00 -3.54 -10.82
C GLY A 34 15.37 -2.33 -11.52
N ASP A 35 14.45 -1.62 -10.90
CA ASP A 35 13.88 -0.39 -11.43
C ASP A 35 14.76 0.81 -11.07
N PHE A 36 15.68 1.12 -11.93
CA PHE A 36 16.63 2.24 -11.83
C PHE A 36 16.20 3.47 -12.61
N ASN A 37 14.90 3.65 -12.84
CA ASN A 37 14.43 4.88 -13.49
C ASN A 37 14.85 6.10 -12.65
N PRO A 38 15.60 7.05 -13.23
CA PRO A 38 16.18 8.16 -12.48
C PRO A 38 15.16 9.11 -11.85
N ILE A 39 13.89 9.06 -12.22
CA ILE A 39 12.83 9.82 -11.54
C ILE A 39 12.68 9.43 -10.07
N HIS A 40 13.20 8.27 -9.67
CA HIS A 40 13.16 7.77 -8.30
C HIS A 40 14.41 8.10 -7.47
N TYR A 41 15.40 8.80 -8.05
CA TYR A 41 16.61 9.20 -7.30
C TYR A 41 17.27 10.51 -7.77
N ARG A 42 16.75 11.15 -8.85
CA ARG A 42 17.30 12.42 -9.37
C ARG A 42 16.20 13.45 -9.53
N ASP A 43 16.23 14.48 -8.69
CA ASP A 43 15.26 15.58 -8.75
C ASP A 43 15.35 16.38 -10.05
N ASP A 44 16.55 16.57 -10.60
CA ASP A 44 16.77 17.27 -11.85
C ASP A 44 16.10 16.54 -13.03
N VAL A 45 16.23 15.22 -13.09
CA VAL A 45 15.58 14.40 -14.13
C VAL A 45 14.06 14.41 -13.95
N ALA A 46 13.57 14.22 -12.73
CA ALA A 46 12.15 14.26 -12.44
C ALA A 46 11.50 15.58 -12.93
N LYS A 47 12.15 16.71 -12.70
CA LYS A 47 11.68 18.02 -13.14
C LYS A 47 11.65 18.17 -14.67
N THR A 48 12.60 17.58 -15.38
CA THR A 48 12.61 17.65 -16.87
C THR A 48 11.43 16.93 -17.51
N VAL A 49 10.81 15.98 -16.81
CA VAL A 49 9.62 15.26 -17.30
C VAL A 49 8.31 15.76 -16.65
N GLY A 50 8.35 16.94 -16.01
CA GLY A 50 7.16 17.60 -15.48
C GLY A 50 6.75 17.18 -14.08
N LEU A 51 7.60 16.47 -13.35
CA LEU A 51 7.37 16.10 -11.95
C LEU A 51 7.93 17.19 -11.02
N GLU A 52 7.38 17.28 -9.81
CA GLU A 52 7.84 18.25 -8.80
C GLU A 52 9.20 17.87 -8.20
N GLY A 53 9.53 16.60 -8.19
CA GLY A 53 10.78 16.05 -7.67
C GLY A 53 10.76 14.53 -7.71
N VAL A 54 11.68 13.92 -6.98
CA VAL A 54 11.77 12.47 -6.86
C VAL A 54 10.49 11.90 -6.26
N LEU A 55 9.95 10.85 -6.87
CA LEU A 55 8.77 10.15 -6.40
C LEU A 55 9.09 8.69 -6.08
N ALA A 56 8.29 8.11 -5.18
CA ALA A 56 8.38 6.69 -4.87
C ALA A 56 7.96 5.83 -6.06
N HIS A 57 8.58 4.68 -6.21
CA HIS A 57 8.10 3.65 -7.13
C HIS A 57 6.66 3.27 -6.74
N GLY A 58 5.75 3.25 -7.71
CA GLY A 58 4.36 2.83 -7.46
C GLY A 58 4.28 1.45 -6.82
N MET A 59 5.06 0.50 -7.30
CA MET A 59 5.11 -0.85 -6.77
C MET A 59 5.65 -0.91 -5.33
N LEU A 60 6.56 -0.01 -4.94
CA LEU A 60 6.99 0.10 -3.54
C LEU A 60 5.85 0.57 -2.65
N THR A 61 5.13 1.62 -3.06
CA THR A 61 3.95 2.12 -2.35
C THR A 61 2.89 1.03 -2.21
N MET A 62 2.61 0.29 -3.28
CA MET A 62 1.68 -0.83 -3.27
C MET A 62 2.10 -1.91 -2.26
N GLY A 63 3.38 -2.28 -2.25
CA GLY A 63 3.91 -3.31 -1.35
C GLY A 63 3.87 -2.89 0.13
N VAL A 64 4.25 -1.65 0.44
CA VAL A 64 4.23 -1.14 1.82
C VAL A 64 2.81 -0.97 2.32
N ALA A 65 1.90 -0.52 1.47
CA ALA A 65 0.51 -0.26 1.84
C ALA A 65 -0.25 -1.51 2.30
N VAL A 66 0.11 -2.70 1.83
CA VAL A 66 -0.52 -3.97 2.23
C VAL A 66 0.05 -4.55 3.53
N SER A 67 1.17 -4.04 4.00
CA SER A 67 1.87 -4.56 5.20
C SER A 67 0.98 -4.66 6.45
N PRO A 68 0.13 -3.66 6.79
CA PRO A 68 -0.75 -3.81 7.94
C PRO A 68 -1.74 -4.96 7.82
N ILE A 69 -2.20 -5.27 6.60
CA ILE A 69 -3.07 -6.43 6.36
C ILE A 69 -2.28 -7.73 6.60
N LEU A 70 -1.04 -7.81 6.11
CA LEU A 70 -0.19 -8.98 6.33
C LEU A 70 0.11 -9.20 7.81
N SER A 71 0.37 -8.12 8.56
CA SER A 71 0.55 -8.18 10.01
C SER A 71 -0.71 -8.63 10.75
N TRP A 72 -1.87 -8.14 10.33
CA TRP A 72 -3.16 -8.54 10.88
C TRP A 72 -3.48 -10.02 10.60
N LEU A 73 -3.25 -10.51 9.38
CA LEU A 73 -3.46 -11.93 9.02
C LEU A 73 -2.51 -12.87 9.76
N GLY A 74 -1.25 -12.45 9.96
CA GLY A 74 -0.22 -13.31 10.53
C GLY A 74 -0.09 -14.62 9.78
N GLU A 75 -0.02 -15.71 10.52
CA GLU A 75 0.05 -17.07 9.96
C GLU A 75 -1.33 -17.67 9.65
N SER A 76 -2.41 -17.01 10.11
CA SER A 76 -3.78 -17.53 10.02
C SER A 76 -4.43 -17.36 8.66
N GLY A 77 -3.89 -16.47 7.83
CA GLY A 77 -4.48 -16.17 6.54
C GLY A 77 -3.46 -15.89 5.45
N SER A 78 -3.95 -15.71 4.25
CA SER A 78 -3.13 -15.36 3.08
C SER A 78 -3.86 -14.39 2.17
N VAL A 79 -3.09 -13.54 1.48
CA VAL A 79 -3.60 -12.69 0.41
C VAL A 79 -3.78 -13.55 -0.84
N ARG A 80 -4.97 -13.51 -1.43
CA ARG A 80 -5.30 -14.23 -2.67
C ARG A 80 -5.14 -13.34 -3.89
N SER A 81 -5.57 -12.08 -3.79
CA SER A 81 -5.37 -11.09 -4.83
C SER A 81 -5.22 -9.70 -4.24
N TYR A 82 -4.52 -8.85 -4.96
CA TYR A 82 -4.32 -7.46 -4.59
C TYR A 82 -4.26 -6.61 -5.85
N GLN A 83 -5.14 -5.63 -5.97
CA GLN A 83 -5.20 -4.73 -7.11
C GLN A 83 -5.33 -3.28 -6.66
N VAL A 84 -4.69 -2.39 -7.41
CA VAL A 84 -4.72 -0.95 -7.17
C VAL A 84 -4.77 -0.17 -8.48
N ARG A 85 -5.12 1.11 -8.39
CA ARG A 85 -4.83 2.12 -9.41
C ARG A 85 -3.95 3.18 -8.79
N PHE A 86 -2.86 3.51 -9.45
CA PHE A 86 -2.01 4.63 -9.06
C PHE A 86 -2.68 5.93 -9.49
N THR A 87 -3.10 6.74 -8.50
CA THR A 87 -3.91 7.96 -8.77
C THR A 87 -3.10 9.22 -8.68
N LYS A 88 -2.17 9.30 -7.74
CA LYS A 88 -1.28 10.45 -7.55
C LYS A 88 0.14 10.00 -7.25
N PRO A 89 1.16 10.76 -7.69
CA PRO A 89 2.53 10.48 -7.33
C PRO A 89 2.75 10.68 -5.84
N VAL A 90 3.64 9.89 -5.26
CA VAL A 90 4.12 10.06 -3.89
C VAL A 90 5.50 10.71 -3.96
N TYR A 91 5.56 12.02 -3.85
CA TYR A 91 6.83 12.74 -3.80
C TYR A 91 7.54 12.50 -2.47
N VAL A 92 8.84 12.25 -2.55
CA VAL A 92 9.68 11.92 -1.39
C VAL A 92 10.76 12.99 -1.24
N PRO A 93 10.49 14.06 -0.47
CA PRO A 93 11.50 15.07 -0.16
C PRO A 93 12.73 14.45 0.51
N ALA A 94 13.91 15.04 0.24
CA ALA A 94 15.19 14.43 0.63
C ALA A 94 15.36 14.30 2.15
N GLU A 95 14.84 15.26 2.93
CA GLU A 95 15.01 15.30 4.38
C GLU A 95 13.82 14.70 5.13
N GLU A 96 12.59 15.14 4.80
CA GLU A 96 11.38 14.74 5.55
C GLU A 96 10.85 13.39 5.15
N GLY A 97 11.09 12.96 3.90
CA GLY A 97 10.43 11.80 3.33
C GLY A 97 8.94 12.03 3.05
N ALA A 98 8.21 10.97 2.78
CA ALA A 98 6.77 11.00 2.55
C ALA A 98 6.05 10.14 3.57
N THR A 99 5.13 10.73 4.33
CA THR A 99 4.32 10.01 5.31
C THR A 99 2.99 9.60 4.68
N LEU A 100 2.69 8.31 4.75
CA LEU A 100 1.48 7.72 4.23
C LEU A 100 0.74 6.99 5.34
N THR A 101 -0.58 7.02 5.29
CA THR A 101 -1.45 6.23 6.18
C THR A 101 -2.24 5.23 5.35
N SER A 102 -2.11 3.96 5.69
CA SER A 102 -2.84 2.85 5.09
C SER A 102 -3.91 2.35 6.05
N VAL A 103 -5.15 2.27 5.57
CA VAL A 103 -6.32 1.82 6.35
C VAL A 103 -7.05 0.74 5.57
N ALA A 104 -7.22 -0.43 6.18
CA ALA A 104 -7.97 -1.53 5.60
C ALA A 104 -9.34 -1.67 6.27
N THR A 105 -10.39 -1.66 5.47
CA THR A 105 -11.77 -1.84 5.91
C THR A 105 -12.44 -2.97 5.15
N VAL A 106 -13.37 -3.66 5.79
CA VAL A 106 -14.11 -4.75 5.15
C VAL A 106 -15.05 -4.19 4.09
N LEU A 107 -14.82 -4.57 2.83
CA LEU A 107 -15.67 -4.22 1.70
C LEU A 107 -16.76 -5.28 1.48
N LYS A 108 -16.36 -6.56 1.50
CA LYS A 108 -17.28 -7.71 1.45
C LYS A 108 -16.93 -8.66 2.58
N PRO A 109 -17.89 -8.98 3.45
CA PRO A 109 -17.69 -9.97 4.50
C PRO A 109 -17.31 -11.34 3.95
N LEU A 110 -16.90 -12.23 4.83
CA LEU A 110 -16.51 -13.59 4.46
C LEU A 110 -17.64 -14.30 3.71
N GLU A 111 -17.34 -14.75 2.51
CA GLU A 111 -18.27 -15.53 1.70
C GLU A 111 -18.17 -17.02 2.08
N ALA A 112 -19.31 -17.64 2.38
CA ALA A 112 -19.34 -19.04 2.84
C ALA A 112 -18.84 -20.03 1.77
N GLU A 113 -19.08 -19.76 0.48
CA GLU A 113 -18.70 -20.66 -0.61
C GLU A 113 -17.21 -20.58 -0.94
N SER A 114 -16.67 -19.38 -1.09
CA SER A 114 -15.27 -19.17 -1.45
C SER A 114 -14.31 -19.17 -0.26
N GLY A 115 -14.81 -18.87 0.93
CA GLY A 115 -13.98 -18.64 2.11
C GLY A 115 -13.14 -17.37 2.02
N GLU A 116 -13.56 -16.43 1.18
CA GLU A 116 -12.83 -15.18 0.92
C GLU A 116 -13.50 -13.97 1.57
N LEU A 117 -12.68 -13.08 2.09
CA LEU A 117 -13.07 -11.78 2.62
C LEU A 117 -12.38 -10.70 1.79
N THR A 118 -13.12 -9.70 1.33
CA THR A 118 -12.56 -8.60 0.53
C THR A 118 -12.39 -7.35 1.38
N LEU A 119 -11.19 -6.80 1.37
CA LEU A 119 -10.84 -5.55 2.03
C LEU A 119 -10.70 -4.42 1.00
N SER A 120 -11.15 -3.23 1.39
CA SER A 120 -10.82 -1.98 0.73
C SER A 120 -9.62 -1.36 1.43
N LEU A 121 -8.63 -0.91 0.67
CA LEU A 121 -7.44 -0.28 1.19
C LEU A 121 -7.43 1.20 0.81
N SER A 122 -7.38 2.08 1.80
CA SER A 122 -7.22 3.51 1.62
C SER A 122 -5.80 3.92 1.98
N VAL A 123 -5.11 4.57 1.05
CA VAL A 123 -3.74 5.05 1.27
C VAL A 123 -3.68 6.53 0.96
N THR A 124 -3.38 7.32 1.99
CA THR A 124 -3.41 8.78 1.91
C THR A 124 -2.09 9.40 2.36
N THR A 125 -1.76 10.55 1.76
CA THR A 125 -0.65 11.40 2.22
C THR A 125 -1.04 12.16 3.47
N ALA A 126 -0.05 12.80 4.12
CA ALA A 126 -0.30 13.71 5.26
C ALA A 126 -1.25 14.88 4.88
N ALA A 127 -1.27 15.29 3.63
CA ALA A 127 -2.19 16.32 3.12
C ALA A 127 -3.61 15.79 2.83
N GLY A 128 -3.84 14.48 2.97
CA GLY A 128 -5.13 13.84 2.72
C GLY A 128 -5.36 13.39 1.28
N ASP A 129 -4.35 13.45 0.42
CA ASP A 129 -4.45 12.99 -0.97
C ASP A 129 -4.46 11.47 -1.06
N THR A 130 -5.40 10.90 -1.78
CA THR A 130 -5.42 9.46 -2.07
C THR A 130 -4.41 9.12 -3.16
N VAL A 131 -3.48 8.21 -2.87
CA VAL A 131 -2.40 7.81 -3.79
C VAL A 131 -2.65 6.46 -4.48
N LEU A 132 -3.47 5.59 -3.87
CA LEU A 132 -3.93 4.34 -4.48
C LEU A 132 -5.46 4.37 -4.57
N GLY A 133 -5.99 4.32 -5.79
CA GLY A 133 -7.42 4.24 -6.05
C GLY A 133 -7.88 2.81 -6.26
N LYS A 134 -9.16 2.53 -5.94
CA LYS A 134 -9.78 1.19 -6.11
C LYS A 134 -8.92 0.05 -5.59
N ALA A 135 -8.20 0.30 -4.50
CA ALA A 135 -7.33 -0.69 -3.90
C ALA A 135 -8.17 -1.73 -3.16
N GLN A 136 -8.08 -2.98 -3.59
CA GLN A 136 -8.81 -4.11 -3.02
C GLN A 136 -7.87 -5.27 -2.75
N VAL A 137 -8.04 -5.89 -1.61
CA VAL A 137 -7.27 -7.04 -1.18
C VAL A 137 -8.24 -8.16 -0.82
N VAL A 138 -8.13 -9.29 -1.50
CA VAL A 138 -8.88 -10.51 -1.17
C VAL A 138 -8.00 -11.39 -0.30
N VAL A 139 -8.53 -11.77 0.84
CA VAL A 139 -7.85 -12.63 1.81
C VAL A 139 -8.67 -13.86 2.12
N ALA A 140 -8.00 -14.93 2.50
CA ALA A 140 -8.65 -16.19 2.92
C ALA A 140 -7.87 -16.83 4.07
N PRO A 141 -8.53 -17.64 4.91
CA PRO A 141 -7.84 -18.48 5.89
C PRO A 141 -6.85 -19.42 5.20
N ARG A 142 -5.82 -19.80 5.94
CA ARG A 142 -4.90 -20.89 5.52
C ARG A 142 -5.42 -22.25 5.93
#